data_2b11e409e2e4c82303d4d000cb283f0b
#
_entry.id   2b11e409e2e4c82303d4d000cb283f0b
#
_cell.length_a   1.000
_cell.length_b   1.000
_cell.length_c   1.000
_cell.angle_alpha   90.00
_cell.angle_beta   90.00
_cell.angle_gamma   90.00
#
_symmetry.space_group_name_H-M   'P 1'
#
loop_
_entity.id
_entity.type
_entity.pdbx_description
1 polymer ?
#
loop_
_entity_poly.entity_id
_entity_poly.type
_entity_poly.pdbx_seq_one_letter_code
_entity_poly.pdbx_strand_id
1 'polypeptide(L)'
;MTTTMVTSNFSIIPKDVFERGIIRMTEGGIITMPDKDVWMTVDEIADMLFVPSAEVFRTIRSIYNRGIAHEEDTHGAFRMFPYHPDWNIDVYNLEMVIRLAYVIDSHNSQKFRQFIMNRLMGRPMYKNVCVTLHLSDYPRE
;
A
#
# COMPACT_ATOMS: atom_id res chain seq x y z
N MET A 1 13.33 -28.34 -4.69
CA MET A 1 13.09 -27.71 -4.92
C MET A 1 12.73 -27.23 -4.98
N THR A 2 12.78 -27.20 -4.92
CA THR A 2 12.27 -26.59 -5.10
C THR A 2 11.88 -26.07 -5.24
N THR A 3 11.84 -26.11 -4.95
CA THR A 3 11.32 -25.49 -5.08
C THR A 3 10.94 -24.92 -5.38
N THR A 4 10.92 -25.02 -5.25
CA THR A 4 10.62 -24.31 -5.52
C THR A 4 10.00 -23.89 -5.72
N MET A 5 9.78 -24.21 -5.67
CA MET A 5 9.24 -23.68 -5.79
C MET A 5 8.50 -23.39 -5.44
N VAL A 6 8.41 -23.78 -5.02
CA VAL A 6 7.79 -23.46 -4.68
C VAL A 6 7.33 -22.80 -4.42
N THR A 7 7.41 -22.63 -4.31
CA THR A 7 7.11 -22.08 -4.03
C THR A 7 6.36 -21.58 -4.08
N SER A 8 6.11 -21.70 -4.13
CA SER A 8 5.12 -21.30 -3.86
C SER A 8 4.36 -20.36 -4.35
N ASN A 9 3.21 -20.37 -4.20
CA ASN A 9 2.32 -19.39 -4.68
C ASN A 9 2.39 -18.13 -3.91
N PHE A 10 3.10 -18.15 -2.85
CA PHE A 10 3.27 -16.95 -2.05
C PHE A 10 4.65 -16.40 -2.25
N SER A 11 4.72 -15.10 -2.37
CA SER A 11 5.98 -14.43 -2.32
C SER A 11 6.41 -14.38 -0.88
N ILE A 12 7.45 -15.10 -0.55
CA ILE A 12 7.97 -15.04 0.80
C ILE A 12 8.90 -13.84 0.87
N ILE A 13 8.64 -12.98 1.83
CA ILE A 13 9.47 -11.81 2.02
C ILE A 13 10.88 -12.27 2.32
N PRO A 14 11.89 -11.71 1.66
CA PRO A 14 13.26 -12.12 1.89
C PRO A 14 13.69 -11.92 3.34
N LYS A 15 14.89 -12.34 3.65
CA LYS A 15 15.40 -12.34 5.01
C LYS A 15 15.41 -10.98 5.67
N ASP A 16 15.39 -9.92 4.92
CA ASP A 16 15.36 -8.57 5.47
C ASP A 16 13.93 -8.12 5.73
N VAL A 17 13.16 -9.04 6.28
CA VAL A 17 11.74 -8.80 6.51
C VAL A 17 11.46 -7.60 7.39
N PHE A 18 12.40 -7.21 8.23
CA PHE A 18 12.16 -6.07 9.10
C PHE A 18 12.33 -4.74 8.37
N GLU A 19 12.69 -4.80 7.10
CA GLU A 19 12.90 -3.59 6.31
C GLU A 19 11.82 -3.38 5.28
N ARG A 20 10.61 -3.78 5.62
CA ARG A 20 9.46 -3.56 4.74
C ARG A 20 9.21 -2.07 4.54
N GLY A 21 8.78 -1.72 3.33
CA GLY A 21 8.34 -0.36 3.07
C GLY A 21 6.90 -0.17 3.53
N ILE A 22 6.66 0.88 4.29
CA ILE A 22 5.33 1.21 4.79
C ILE A 22 5.01 2.63 4.35
N ILE A 23 3.88 2.79 3.67
CA ILE A 23 3.41 4.10 3.26
C ILE A 23 2.77 4.76 4.48
N ARG A 24 3.11 6.01 4.72
CA ARG A 24 2.57 6.74 5.86
C ARG A 24 1.86 7.99 5.38
N MET A 25 0.80 8.35 6.10
CA MET A 25 0.07 9.58 5.82
C MET A 25 -0.11 10.33 7.12
N THR A 26 0.25 11.61 7.13
CA THR A 26 0.07 12.46 8.30
C THR A 26 -1.37 12.94 8.38
N GLU A 27 -1.73 13.55 9.49
CA GLU A 27 -3.05 14.14 9.65
C GLU A 27 -3.31 15.22 8.61
N GLY A 28 -2.26 15.88 8.18
CA GLY A 28 -2.40 16.90 7.14
C GLY A 28 -2.52 16.36 5.74
N GLY A 29 -2.46 15.04 5.60
CA GLY A 29 -2.61 14.42 4.28
C GLY A 29 -1.32 14.32 3.50
N ILE A 30 -0.19 14.55 4.15
CA ILE A 30 1.11 14.41 3.49
C ILE A 30 1.48 12.94 3.47
N ILE A 31 1.76 12.43 2.29
CA ILE A 31 2.04 11.01 2.09
C ILE A 31 3.53 10.83 1.88
N THR A 32 4.12 9.93 2.64
CA THR A 32 5.52 9.59 2.51
C THR A 32 5.64 8.17 1.96
N MET A 33 6.27 8.06 0.81
CA MET A 33 6.55 6.75 0.23
C MET A 33 7.89 6.25 0.74
N PRO A 34 7.97 4.96 1.04
CA PRO A 34 9.25 4.40 1.47
C PRO A 34 10.20 4.26 0.30
N ASP A 35 11.48 4.13 0.62
CA ASP A 35 12.49 3.83 -0.41
C ASP A 35 12.69 2.33 -0.59
N LYS A 36 11.91 1.52 0.09
CA LYS A 36 11.94 0.07 -0.01
C LYS A 36 10.63 -0.41 -0.62
N ASP A 37 10.62 -1.65 -1.07
CA ASP A 37 9.41 -2.23 -1.61
C ASP A 37 8.30 -2.20 -0.57
N VAL A 38 7.12 -1.82 -1.00
CA VAL A 38 5.97 -1.71 -0.12
C VAL A 38 5.43 -3.10 0.19
N TRP A 39 5.35 -3.40 1.49
CA TRP A 39 4.70 -4.61 2.00
C TRP A 39 4.04 -4.23 3.32
N MET A 40 2.73 -4.13 3.31
CA MET A 40 1.97 -3.62 4.45
C MET A 40 0.97 -4.65 4.93
N THR A 41 0.79 -4.70 6.25
CA THR A 41 -0.25 -5.53 6.84
C THR A 41 -1.61 -4.87 6.66
N VAL A 42 -2.67 -5.66 6.90
CA VAL A 42 -4.03 -5.14 6.85
C VAL A 42 -4.18 -3.96 7.81
N ASP A 43 -3.64 -4.09 9.01
CA ASP A 43 -3.78 -3.02 10.01
C ASP A 43 -3.05 -1.74 9.58
N GLU A 44 -1.88 -1.89 8.98
CA GLU A 44 -1.14 -0.73 8.51
C GLU A 44 -1.87 -0.02 7.36
N ILE A 45 -2.46 -0.81 6.47
CA ILE A 45 -3.25 -0.23 5.38
C ILE A 45 -4.48 0.48 5.94
N ALA A 46 -5.15 -0.16 6.91
CA ALA A 46 -6.33 0.41 7.52
C ALA A 46 -6.00 1.74 8.21
N ASP A 47 -4.87 1.79 8.91
CA ASP A 47 -4.44 3.03 9.55
C ASP A 47 -4.20 4.13 8.51
N MET A 48 -3.54 3.79 7.43
CA MET A 48 -3.21 4.77 6.39
C MET A 48 -4.46 5.30 5.72
N LEU A 49 -5.40 4.41 5.39
CA LEU A 49 -6.65 4.82 4.73
C LEU A 49 -7.71 5.32 5.71
N PHE A 50 -7.45 5.15 7.00
CA PHE A 50 -8.33 5.57 8.07
C PHE A 50 -9.69 4.88 7.97
N VAL A 51 -9.68 3.57 7.90
CA VAL A 51 -10.87 2.73 7.85
C VAL A 51 -10.65 1.53 8.76
N PRO A 52 -11.72 0.82 9.13
CA PRO A 52 -11.56 -0.37 9.96
C PRO A 52 -10.79 -1.46 9.23
N SER A 53 -9.98 -2.21 9.97
CA SER A 53 -9.24 -3.33 9.39
C SER A 53 -10.16 -4.36 8.77
N ALA A 54 -11.33 -4.57 9.36
CA ALA A 54 -12.29 -5.53 8.81
C ALA A 54 -12.71 -5.15 7.39
N GLU A 55 -12.86 -3.86 7.13
CA GLU A 55 -13.23 -3.42 5.79
C GLU A 55 -12.10 -3.69 4.80
N VAL A 56 -10.85 -3.43 5.20
CA VAL A 56 -9.71 -3.72 4.36
C VAL A 56 -9.65 -5.22 4.04
N PHE A 57 -9.82 -6.05 5.06
CA PHE A 57 -9.75 -7.49 4.89
C PHE A 57 -10.84 -7.97 3.93
N ARG A 58 -12.09 -7.51 4.12
CA ARG A 58 -13.18 -7.91 3.25
C ARG A 58 -12.94 -7.49 1.81
N THR A 59 -12.39 -6.28 1.63
CA THR A 59 -12.14 -5.77 0.28
C THR A 59 -11.05 -6.57 -0.40
N ILE A 60 -9.99 -6.94 0.32
CA ILE A 60 -8.95 -7.79 -0.23
C ILE A 60 -9.53 -9.11 -0.72
N ARG A 61 -10.37 -9.74 0.12
CA ARG A 61 -11.00 -10.99 -0.26
C ARG A 61 -11.87 -10.83 -1.49
N SER A 62 -12.60 -9.73 -1.56
CA SER A 62 -13.44 -9.45 -2.72
C SER A 62 -12.59 -9.28 -3.98
N ILE A 63 -11.49 -8.56 -3.86
CA ILE A 63 -10.60 -8.33 -5.01
C ILE A 63 -10.08 -9.66 -5.55
N TYR A 64 -9.64 -10.54 -4.66
CA TYR A 64 -9.15 -11.85 -5.09
C TYR A 64 -10.27 -12.71 -5.68
N ASN A 65 -11.44 -12.73 -5.01
CA ASN A 65 -12.55 -13.56 -5.48
C ASN A 65 -13.07 -13.12 -6.83
N ARG A 66 -12.94 -11.85 -7.14
CA ARG A 66 -13.40 -11.31 -8.43
C ARG A 66 -12.31 -11.36 -9.49
N GLY A 67 -11.14 -11.89 -9.16
CA GLY A 67 -10.06 -12.02 -10.13
C GLY A 67 -9.41 -10.72 -10.54
N ILE A 68 -9.61 -9.65 -9.75
CA ILE A 68 -9.04 -8.35 -10.08
C ILE A 68 -7.54 -8.35 -9.87
N ALA A 69 -7.08 -9.04 -8.85
CA ALA A 69 -5.65 -9.18 -8.57
C ALA A 69 -5.37 -10.64 -8.27
N HIS A 70 -4.11 -11.02 -8.40
CA HIS A 70 -3.68 -12.39 -8.15
C HIS A 70 -2.92 -12.45 -6.85
N GLU A 71 -3.30 -13.42 -6.03
CA GLU A 71 -2.72 -13.56 -4.70
C GLU A 71 -1.21 -13.79 -4.79
N GLU A 72 -0.77 -14.60 -5.74
CA GLU A 72 0.65 -14.89 -5.86
C GLU A 72 1.48 -13.66 -6.22
N ASP A 73 0.86 -12.63 -6.78
CA ASP A 73 1.58 -11.41 -7.16
C ASP A 73 1.54 -10.34 -6.09
N THR A 74 0.55 -10.37 -5.21
CA THR A 74 0.27 -9.24 -4.33
C THR A 74 0.37 -9.58 -2.84
N HIS A 75 0.44 -10.87 -2.49
CA HIS A 75 0.44 -11.30 -1.11
C HIS A 75 1.79 -11.89 -0.73
N GLY A 76 2.23 -11.61 0.47
CA GLY A 76 3.44 -12.20 1.02
C GLY A 76 3.24 -12.51 2.48
N ALA A 77 4.19 -13.22 3.05
CA ALA A 77 4.17 -13.57 4.46
C ALA A 77 5.39 -12.94 5.14
N PHE A 78 5.11 -12.13 6.15
CA PHE A 78 6.16 -11.47 6.91
C PHE A 78 6.42 -12.32 8.15
N ARG A 79 7.64 -12.84 8.27
CA ARG A 79 7.98 -13.69 9.41
C ARG A 79 8.39 -12.81 10.57
N MET A 80 7.59 -12.86 11.63
CA MET A 80 7.84 -12.00 12.78
C MET A 80 9.07 -12.43 13.56
N PHE A 81 9.24 -13.73 13.72
CA PHE A 81 10.35 -14.27 14.51
C PHE A 81 11.06 -15.34 13.71
N PRO A 82 12.35 -15.21 13.49
CA PRO A 82 13.07 -16.21 12.69
C PRO A 82 12.98 -17.63 13.26
N TYR A 83 12.79 -17.75 14.56
CA TYR A 83 12.74 -19.06 15.22
C TYR A 83 11.38 -19.72 15.15
N HIS A 84 10.35 -18.99 14.75
CA HIS A 84 8.97 -19.47 14.76
C HIS A 84 8.40 -19.34 13.36
N PRO A 85 8.64 -20.34 12.51
CA PRO A 85 8.18 -20.23 11.12
C PRO A 85 6.66 -20.15 10.98
N ASP A 86 5.92 -20.54 12.03
CA ASP A 86 4.47 -20.43 11.98
C ASP A 86 3.96 -19.06 12.39
N TRP A 87 4.81 -18.18 12.86
CA TRP A 87 4.39 -16.86 13.32
C TRP A 87 4.57 -15.85 12.20
N ASN A 88 3.70 -15.95 11.22
CA ASN A 88 3.75 -15.10 10.05
C ASN A 88 2.56 -14.17 10.04
N ILE A 89 2.77 -12.99 9.48
CA ILE A 89 1.70 -12.02 9.27
C ILE A 89 1.58 -11.80 7.78
N ASP A 90 0.35 -11.77 7.29
CA ASP A 90 0.11 -11.51 5.87
C ASP A 90 0.41 -10.05 5.55
N VAL A 91 1.09 -9.84 4.46
CA VAL A 91 1.39 -8.49 3.98
C VAL A 91 1.02 -8.41 2.50
N TYR A 92 0.81 -7.19 2.04
CA TYR A 92 0.34 -6.92 0.69
C TYR A 92 1.19 -5.83 0.07
N ASN A 93 1.44 -5.97 -1.22
CA ASN A 93 2.36 -5.06 -1.90
C ASN A 93 1.66 -3.79 -2.38
N LEU A 94 2.42 -2.94 -3.07
CA LEU A 94 1.92 -1.65 -3.52
C LEU A 94 0.71 -1.80 -4.45
N GLU A 95 0.72 -2.81 -5.31
CA GLU A 95 -0.42 -3.01 -6.21
C GLU A 95 -1.71 -3.17 -5.43
N MET A 96 -1.70 -4.02 -4.39
CA MET A 96 -2.89 -4.22 -3.58
C MET A 96 -3.28 -2.94 -2.86
N VAL A 97 -2.30 -2.19 -2.32
CA VAL A 97 -2.61 -0.96 -1.61
C VAL A 97 -3.29 0.03 -2.54
N ILE A 98 -2.80 0.16 -3.75
CA ILE A 98 -3.40 1.07 -4.73
C ILE A 98 -4.82 0.62 -5.07
N ARG A 99 -5.02 -0.69 -5.30
CA ARG A 99 -6.36 -1.19 -5.61
C ARG A 99 -7.33 -0.93 -4.48
N LEU A 100 -6.87 -1.11 -3.25
CA LEU A 100 -7.71 -0.84 -2.08
C LEU A 100 -8.10 0.63 -2.01
N ALA A 101 -7.17 1.53 -2.33
CA ALA A 101 -7.46 2.96 -2.28
C ALA A 101 -8.50 3.36 -3.33
N TYR A 102 -8.61 2.59 -4.41
CA TYR A 102 -9.59 2.89 -5.45
C TYR A 102 -10.94 2.21 -5.22
N VAL A 103 -11.01 1.26 -4.30
CA VAL A 103 -12.26 0.59 -3.98
C VAL A 103 -12.87 1.15 -2.70
N ILE A 104 -12.04 1.35 -1.67
CA ILE A 104 -12.50 1.87 -0.40
C ILE A 104 -12.60 3.39 -0.50
N ASP A 105 -13.76 3.92 -0.11
CA ASP A 105 -13.99 5.35 -0.21
C ASP A 105 -13.87 5.98 1.16
N SER A 106 -12.76 6.65 1.40
CA SER A 106 -12.53 7.40 2.63
C SER A 106 -11.81 8.69 2.24
N HIS A 107 -11.76 9.62 3.18
CA HIS A 107 -11.05 10.87 2.94
C HIS A 107 -9.58 10.60 2.63
N ASN A 108 -8.96 9.70 3.37
CA ASN A 108 -7.56 9.38 3.14
C ASN A 108 -7.37 8.61 1.83
N SER A 109 -8.34 7.78 1.45
CA SER A 109 -8.27 7.12 0.15
C SER A 109 -8.26 8.14 -0.98
N GLN A 110 -9.09 9.17 -0.85
CA GLN A 110 -9.13 10.21 -1.87
C GLN A 110 -7.79 10.93 -1.97
N LYS A 111 -7.18 11.22 -0.82
CA LYS A 111 -5.87 11.88 -0.80
C LYS A 111 -4.81 10.98 -1.42
N PHE A 112 -4.87 9.69 -1.13
CA PHE A 112 -3.89 8.77 -1.69
C PHE A 112 -4.08 8.62 -3.20
N ARG A 113 -5.33 8.54 -3.66
CA ARG A 113 -5.60 8.50 -5.09
C ARG A 113 -5.06 9.75 -5.80
N GLN A 114 -5.25 10.91 -5.17
CA GLN A 114 -4.74 12.15 -5.74
C GLN A 114 -3.21 12.15 -5.79
N PHE A 115 -2.59 11.62 -4.75
CA PHE A 115 -1.14 11.49 -4.70
C PHE A 115 -0.63 10.61 -5.87
N ILE A 116 -1.28 9.48 -6.08
CA ILE A 116 -0.90 8.58 -7.17
C ILE A 116 -1.07 9.28 -8.52
N MET A 117 -2.18 9.95 -8.69
CA MET A 117 -2.45 10.64 -9.95
C MET A 117 -1.41 11.72 -10.20
N ASN A 118 -1.06 12.47 -9.17
CA ASN A 118 -0.05 13.52 -9.31
C ASN A 118 1.29 12.93 -9.71
N ARG A 119 1.65 11.78 -9.13
CA ARG A 119 2.88 11.11 -9.50
C ARG A 119 2.88 10.69 -10.96
N LEU A 120 1.79 10.08 -11.39
CA LEU A 120 1.68 9.59 -12.76
C LEU A 120 1.67 10.72 -13.75
N MET A 121 1.07 11.85 -13.39
CA MET A 121 0.97 12.98 -14.28
C MET A 121 2.16 13.93 -14.19
N GLY A 122 3.11 13.63 -13.30
CA GLY A 122 4.27 14.49 -13.13
C GLY A 122 3.98 15.79 -12.41
N ARG A 123 2.89 15.83 -11.63
CA ARG A 123 2.54 17.05 -10.90
C ARG A 123 3.37 17.16 -9.63
N PRO A 124 3.63 18.40 -9.16
CA PRO A 124 4.37 18.57 -7.92
C PRO A 124 3.63 17.97 -6.73
N MET A 125 4.35 17.20 -5.92
CA MET A 125 3.77 16.55 -4.75
C MET A 125 3.52 17.51 -3.62
N TYR A 126 4.33 18.54 -3.52
CA TYR A 126 4.22 19.51 -2.43
C TYR A 126 3.13 20.53 -2.69
N LYS A 127 2.45 20.43 -3.78
CA LYS A 127 1.48 21.42 -4.15
C LYS A 127 0.40 21.60 -3.11
N ASN A 128 0.00 20.54 -2.48
CA ASN A 128 -1.02 20.63 -1.45
C ASN A 128 -0.55 21.37 -0.24
N VAL A 129 0.73 21.41 -0.05
CA VAL A 129 1.31 22.11 1.07
C VAL A 129 1.43 23.59 0.77
N CYS A 130 1.84 23.89 -0.43
CA CYS A 130 2.05 25.23 -0.81
C CYS A 130 0.88 25.87 -1.26
N VAL A 131 -0.02 25.53 -1.31
CA VAL A 131 -1.08 26.05 -1.74
C VAL A 131 -0.99 27.31 -2.08
N THR A 132 -0.42 27.54 -2.16
CA THR A 132 -0.33 28.56 -2.43
C THR A 132 0.38 29.03 -3.31
N LEU A 133 0.70 29.05 -3.67
CA LEU A 133 1.50 29.54 -4.46
C LEU A 133 1.08 29.82 -5.68
N HIS A 134 0.64 29.78 -5.84
CA HIS A 134 0.49 30.19 -6.82
C HIS A 134 -0.24 29.99 -7.46
N LEU A 135 -0.85 29.60 -7.33
CA LEU A 135 -1.35 29.42 -8.01
C LEU A 135 -1.59 30.10 -8.76
N SER A 136 -1.55 30.58 -8.56
CA SER A 136 -1.55 31.30 -9.28
C SER A 136 -0.70 31.48 -10.08
N ASP A 137 -0.01 31.28 -9.81
CA ASP A 137 0.98 31.33 -10.50
C ASP A 137 1.03 30.57 -11.58
N TYR A 138 0.52 30.10 -11.51
CA TYR A 138 0.46 29.46 -12.38
C TYR A 138 -0.25 29.64 -13.17
N PRO A 139 -0.40 29.91 -13.29
CA PRO A 139 -1.08 30.09 -13.82
C PRO A 139 -1.70 29.62 -14.35
N ARG A 140 -1.96 29.26 -14.14
CA ARG A 140 -2.38 28.86 -14.43
C ARG A 140 -2.82 28.59 -15.13
N GLU A 141 -2.77 28.20 -14.87
CA GLU A 141 -2.98 27.87 -15.30
C GLU A 141 -3.37 27.84 -15.73
#